data_cabc90bcd47dfdd1e2eddb49a0065f9c
#
_entry.id   cabc90bcd47dfdd1e2eddb49a0065f9c
#
_cell.length_a   1.000
_cell.length_b   1.000
_cell.length_c   1.000
_cell.angle_alpha   90.00
_cell.angle_beta   90.00
_cell.angle_gamma   90.00
#
_symmetry.space_group_name_H-M   'P 1'
#
loop_
_entity.id
_entity.type
_entity.pdbx_description
1 polymer ?
#
loop_
_entity_poly.entity_id
_entity_poly.type
_entity_poly.pdbx_seq_one_letter_code
_entity_poly.pdbx_strand_id
1 'polypeptide(L)'
;MEDSAKKQLDEEKMVNDAFQHLINTYLASRHRKKVEIITKAFNFAKQAHKGVRRLSGEPYIMHPLAVAQIVCSEIGLGSTSICAALLHDVVEDTDYTVEDVSNIF
;
A
#
# COMPACT_ATOMS: atom_id res chain seq x y z
N MET A 1 19.33 -19.14 9.49
CA MET A 1 19.76 -17.94 8.79
C MET A 1 19.32 -17.89 7.35
N GLU A 2 19.54 -18.96 6.59
CA GLU A 2 19.06 -19.03 5.21
C GLU A 2 17.54 -18.89 5.13
N ASP A 3 16.81 -19.48 6.08
CA ASP A 3 15.35 -19.42 6.13
C ASP A 3 14.82 -18.01 6.36
N SER A 4 15.52 -17.18 7.15
CA SER A 4 15.13 -15.80 7.41
C SER A 4 15.29 -14.92 6.16
N ALA A 5 16.39 -15.07 5.43
CA ALA A 5 16.62 -14.34 4.20
C ALA A 5 15.61 -14.73 3.11
N LYS A 6 15.31 -16.02 2.98
CA LYS A 6 14.32 -16.52 2.05
C LYS A 6 12.93 -15.99 2.40
N LYS A 7 12.58 -15.99 3.70
CA LYS A 7 11.29 -15.48 4.16
C LYS A 7 11.12 -14.00 3.82
N GLN A 8 12.17 -13.18 4.01
CA GLN A 8 12.14 -11.76 3.65
C GLN A 8 11.94 -11.55 2.16
N LEU A 9 12.64 -12.32 1.32
CA LEU A 9 12.49 -12.24 -0.14
C LEU A 9 11.09 -12.66 -0.56
N ASP A 10 10.54 -13.71 0.04
CA ASP A 10 9.19 -14.18 -0.26
C ASP A 10 8.14 -13.12 0.15
N GLU A 11 8.35 -12.45 1.29
CA GLU A 11 7.45 -11.40 1.76
C GLU A 11 7.53 -10.16 0.88
N GLU A 12 8.73 -9.76 0.45
CA GLU A 12 8.89 -8.64 -0.48
C GLU A 12 8.19 -8.93 -1.80
N LYS A 13 8.35 -10.14 -2.31
CA LYS A 13 7.67 -10.57 -3.52
C LYS A 13 6.15 -10.52 -3.35
N MET A 14 5.64 -11.02 -2.23
CA MET A 14 4.21 -11.00 -1.92
C MET A 14 3.67 -9.57 -1.92
N VAL A 15 4.37 -8.64 -1.29
CA VAL A 15 4.00 -7.22 -1.24
C VAL A 15 4.02 -6.61 -2.63
N ASN A 16 5.09 -6.84 -3.39
CA ASN A 16 5.24 -6.30 -4.74
C ASN A 16 4.19 -6.87 -5.69
N ASP A 17 3.87 -8.15 -5.58
CA ASP A 17 2.84 -8.79 -6.40
C ASP A 17 1.45 -8.21 -6.08
N ALA A 18 1.16 -7.98 -4.81
CA ALA A 18 -0.10 -7.35 -4.39
C ALA A 18 -0.22 -5.92 -4.92
N PHE A 19 0.87 -5.16 -4.86
CA PHE A 19 0.89 -3.81 -5.43
C PHE A 19 0.74 -3.83 -6.95
N GLN A 20 1.44 -4.74 -7.62
CA GLN A 20 1.33 -4.87 -9.07
C GLN A 20 -0.10 -5.24 -9.48
N HIS A 21 -0.75 -6.11 -8.72
CA HIS A 21 -2.15 -6.45 -8.95
C HIS A 21 -3.06 -5.21 -8.81
N LEU A 22 -2.82 -4.39 -7.80
CA LEU A 22 -3.55 -3.13 -7.61
C LEU A 22 -3.36 -2.21 -8.84
N ILE A 23 -2.13 -2.03 -9.28
CA ILE A 23 -1.82 -1.18 -10.44
C ILE A 23 -2.47 -1.74 -11.71
N ASN A 24 -2.42 -3.04 -11.93
CA ASN A 24 -3.04 -3.67 -13.09
C ASN A 24 -4.56 -3.45 -13.09
N THR A 25 -5.20 -3.57 -11.93
CA THR A 25 -6.63 -3.30 -11.76
C THR A 25 -6.94 -1.82 -12.05
N TYR A 26 -6.11 -0.93 -11.52
CA TYR A 26 -6.27 0.51 -11.76
C TYR A 26 -6.12 0.87 -13.23
N LEU A 27 -5.13 0.31 -13.92
CA LEU A 27 -4.89 0.57 -15.34
C LEU A 27 -6.02 0.08 -16.22
N ALA A 28 -6.74 -0.95 -15.80
CA ALA A 28 -7.92 -1.46 -16.51
C ALA A 28 -9.18 -0.63 -16.22
N SER A 29 -9.13 0.30 -15.28
CA SER A 29 -10.27 1.14 -14.91
C SER A 29 -10.35 2.41 -15.77
N ARG A 30 -11.41 3.19 -15.53
CA ARG A 30 -11.59 4.49 -16.21
C ARG A 30 -10.60 5.56 -15.71
N HIS A 31 -9.99 5.35 -14.55
CA HIS A 31 -9.18 6.34 -13.83
C HIS A 31 -7.68 6.17 -14.01
N ARG A 32 -7.23 5.53 -15.05
CA ARG A 32 -5.86 5.03 -15.28
C ARG A 32 -4.73 6.05 -15.47
N LYS A 33 -4.94 7.33 -15.12
CA LYS A 33 -3.98 8.40 -15.46
C LYS A 33 -2.96 8.76 -14.39
N LYS A 34 -3.12 8.28 -13.15
CA LYS A 34 -2.31 8.77 -12.02
C LYS A 34 -1.58 7.66 -11.27
N VAL A 35 -0.95 6.75 -12.02
CA VAL A 35 -0.16 5.65 -11.44
C VAL A 35 0.97 6.17 -10.56
N GLU A 36 1.60 7.28 -10.92
CA GLU A 36 2.74 7.82 -10.18
C GLU A 36 2.38 8.21 -8.75
N ILE A 37 1.22 8.86 -8.54
CA ILE A 37 0.81 9.25 -7.20
C ILE A 37 0.44 8.04 -6.34
N ILE A 38 -0.16 7.01 -6.95
CA ILE A 38 -0.46 5.76 -6.26
C ILE A 38 0.83 5.05 -5.84
N THR A 39 1.81 5.00 -6.74
CA THR A 39 3.13 4.43 -6.45
C THR A 39 3.82 5.18 -5.32
N LYS A 40 3.76 6.50 -5.34
CA LYS A 40 4.31 7.35 -4.28
C LYS A 40 3.64 7.07 -2.93
N ALA A 41 2.31 6.97 -2.92
CA ALA A 41 1.55 6.65 -1.70
C ALA A 41 1.91 5.28 -1.16
N PHE A 42 2.03 4.28 -2.04
CA PHE A 42 2.44 2.93 -1.66
C PHE A 42 3.85 2.92 -1.05
N ASN A 43 4.82 3.55 -1.70
CA ASN A 43 6.19 3.58 -1.20
C ASN A 43 6.28 4.30 0.14
N PHE A 44 5.52 5.37 0.32
CA PHE A 44 5.46 6.09 1.59
C PHE A 44 4.86 5.21 2.69
N ALA A 45 3.74 4.57 2.43
CA ALA A 45 3.08 3.68 3.40
C ALA A 45 3.97 2.48 3.74
N LYS A 46 4.61 1.89 2.75
CA LYS A 46 5.54 0.77 2.93
C LYS A 46 6.68 1.15 3.85
N GLN A 47 7.28 2.33 3.63
CA GLN A 47 8.36 2.82 4.47
C GLN A 47 7.89 3.14 5.89
N ALA A 48 6.72 3.75 6.03
CA ALA A 48 6.16 4.12 7.32
C ALA A 48 5.83 2.89 8.18
N HIS A 49 5.40 1.80 7.56
CA HIS A 49 5.08 0.54 8.24
C HIS A 49 6.21 -0.48 8.22
N LYS A 50 7.42 -0.07 7.85
CA LYS A 50 8.57 -0.97 7.78
C LYS A 50 8.80 -1.66 9.12
N GLY A 51 8.88 -2.99 9.11
CA GLY A 51 9.11 -3.79 10.30
C GLY A 51 7.86 -4.04 11.14
N VAL A 52 6.74 -3.40 10.81
CA VAL A 52 5.47 -3.61 11.53
C VAL A 52 4.76 -4.83 10.95
N ARG A 53 4.27 -5.70 11.84
CA ARG A 53 3.56 -6.92 11.46
C ARG A 53 2.18 -6.96 12.10
N ARG A 54 1.25 -7.63 11.42
CA ARG A 54 -0.06 -7.92 11.98
C ARG A 54 0.05 -9.10 12.98
N LEU A 55 -0.96 -9.26 13.81
CA LEU A 55 -1.01 -10.40 14.75
C LEU A 55 -0.90 -11.75 14.04
N SER A 56 -1.35 -11.83 12.79
CA SER A 56 -1.21 -13.02 11.96
C SER A 56 0.21 -13.25 11.42
N GLY A 57 1.14 -12.30 11.64
CA GLY A 57 2.55 -12.43 11.29
C GLY A 57 2.95 -11.84 9.95
N GLU A 58 2.01 -11.45 9.11
CA GLU A 58 2.29 -10.86 7.80
C GLU A 58 2.72 -9.39 7.91
N PRO A 59 3.48 -8.86 6.92
CA PRO A 59 3.81 -7.43 6.90
C PRO A 59 2.55 -6.57 6.93
N TYR A 60 2.57 -5.50 7.74
CA TYR A 60 1.40 -4.65 7.93
C TYR A 60 0.92 -4.01 6.63
N ILE A 61 1.84 -3.67 5.71
CA ILE A 61 1.51 -3.03 4.42
C ILE A 61 0.49 -3.85 3.60
N MET A 62 0.40 -5.16 3.83
CA MET A 62 -0.57 -6.02 3.14
C MET A 62 -2.02 -5.60 3.44
N HIS A 63 -2.28 -5.04 4.62
CA HIS A 63 -3.62 -4.59 4.98
C HIS A 63 -4.09 -3.36 4.16
N PRO A 64 -3.36 -2.23 4.13
CA PRO A 64 -3.77 -1.12 3.27
C PRO A 64 -3.78 -1.47 1.78
N LEU A 65 -2.91 -2.38 1.33
CA LEU A 65 -2.96 -2.88 -0.05
C LEU A 65 -4.28 -3.60 -0.34
N ALA A 66 -4.74 -4.45 0.58
CA ALA A 66 -6.00 -5.16 0.43
C ALA A 66 -7.19 -4.19 0.40
N VAL A 67 -7.19 -3.17 1.27
CA VAL A 67 -8.22 -2.14 1.28
C VAL A 67 -8.23 -1.35 -0.03
N ALA A 68 -7.06 -0.95 -0.50
CA ALA A 68 -6.92 -0.23 -1.77
C ALA A 68 -7.39 -1.06 -2.95
N GLN A 69 -7.14 -2.37 -2.95
CA GLN A 69 -7.60 -3.28 -3.99
C GLN A 69 -9.14 -3.33 -4.03
N ILE A 70 -9.79 -3.39 -2.89
CA ILE A 70 -11.26 -3.37 -2.79
C ILE A 70 -11.81 -2.04 -3.32
N VAL A 71 -11.22 -0.93 -2.91
CA VAL A 71 -11.61 0.40 -3.36
C VAL A 71 -11.53 0.50 -4.89
N CYS A 72 -10.46 -0.01 -5.46
CA CYS A 72 -10.23 0.05 -6.90
C CYS A 72 -11.14 -0.91 -7.67
N SER A 73 -11.22 -2.18 -7.25
CA SER A 73 -11.88 -3.23 -8.02
C SER A 73 -13.37 -3.33 -7.79
N GLU A 74 -13.83 -3.17 -6.56
CA GLU A 74 -15.23 -3.38 -6.21
C GLU A 74 -16.06 -2.09 -6.17
N ILE A 75 -15.42 -1.00 -5.70
CA ILE A 75 -16.11 0.29 -5.59
C ILE A 75 -15.87 1.14 -6.83
N GLY A 76 -14.73 0.93 -7.52
CA GLY A 76 -14.41 1.64 -8.76
C GLY A 76 -13.99 3.09 -8.56
N LEU A 77 -13.43 3.41 -7.40
CA LEU A 77 -12.97 4.77 -7.09
C LEU A 77 -11.59 5.03 -7.69
N GLY A 78 -11.26 6.31 -7.86
CA GLY A 78 -10.04 6.75 -8.52
C GLY A 78 -8.82 6.87 -7.61
N SER A 79 -7.76 7.49 -8.15
CA SER A 79 -6.46 7.58 -7.50
C SER A 79 -6.48 8.22 -6.12
N THR A 80 -7.29 9.26 -5.91
CA THR A 80 -7.41 9.92 -4.61
C THR A 80 -7.88 8.96 -3.53
N SER A 81 -8.91 8.17 -3.82
CA SER A 81 -9.45 7.20 -2.87
C SER A 81 -8.50 6.02 -2.65
N ILE A 82 -7.80 5.58 -3.69
CA ILE A 82 -6.78 4.53 -3.59
C ILE A 82 -5.62 5.01 -2.70
N CYS A 83 -5.14 6.22 -2.91
CA CYS A 83 -4.09 6.82 -2.06
C CYS A 83 -4.55 6.96 -0.61
N ALA A 84 -5.79 7.40 -0.40
CA ALA A 84 -6.37 7.52 0.94
C ALA A 84 -6.40 6.15 1.63
N ALA A 85 -6.78 5.10 0.91
CA ALA A 85 -6.78 3.73 1.45
C ALA A 85 -5.38 3.25 1.83
N LEU A 86 -4.37 3.56 0.99
CA LEU A 86 -2.98 3.20 1.27
C LEU A 86 -2.41 3.95 2.48
N LEU A 87 -2.87 5.18 2.72
CA LEU A 87 -2.30 6.07 3.72
C LEU A 87 -3.09 6.15 5.03
N HIS A 88 -4.31 5.58 5.08
CA HIS A 88 -5.21 5.79 6.21
C HIS A 88 -4.64 5.36 7.56
N ASP A 89 -3.86 4.27 7.60
CA ASP A 89 -3.27 3.79 8.84
C ASP A 89 -1.94 4.44 9.19
N VAL A 90 -1.33 5.18 8.26
CA VAL A 90 -0.03 5.84 8.51
C VAL A 90 -0.14 6.83 9.66
N VAL A 91 -1.19 7.65 9.65
CA VAL A 91 -1.39 8.67 10.68
C VAL A 91 -1.75 8.04 12.04
N GLU A 92 -2.54 6.96 12.03
CA GLU A 92 -2.98 6.32 13.27
C GLU A 92 -1.89 5.47 13.92
N ASP A 93 -1.07 4.79 13.11
CA ASP A 93 -0.14 3.76 13.58
C ASP A 93 1.33 4.19 13.55
N THR A 94 1.63 5.40 13.13
CA THR A 94 3.00 5.92 13.07
C THR A 94 3.04 7.35 13.65
N ASP A 95 4.25 7.91 13.72
CA ASP A 95 4.46 9.28 14.21
C ASP A 95 4.13 10.34 13.16
N TYR A 96 3.76 9.95 11.95
CA TYR A 96 3.35 10.90 10.91
C TYR A 96 1.99 11.50 11.22
N THR A 97 1.85 12.80 11.04
CA THR A 97 0.59 13.51 11.23
C THR A 97 -0.15 13.67 9.90
N VAL A 98 -1.41 14.05 9.95
CA VAL A 98 -2.19 14.41 8.75
C VAL A 98 -1.48 15.51 7.97
N GLU A 99 -0.92 16.49 8.68
CA GLU A 99 -0.18 17.60 8.07
C GLU A 99 1.06 17.10 7.33
N ASP A 100 1.83 16.20 7.96
CA ASP A 100 3.01 15.60 7.32
C ASP A 100 2.64 14.92 6.01
N VAL A 101 1.58 14.13 6.01
CA VAL A 101 1.10 13.41 4.81
C VAL A 101 0.63 14.41 3.75
N SER A 102 -0.10 15.44 4.13
CA SER A 102 -0.57 16.48 3.22
C SER A 102 0.57 17.23 2.54
N ASN A 103 1.66 17.48 3.27
CA ASN A 103 2.83 18.17 2.72
C ASN A 103 3.60 17.32 1.70
N ILE A 104 3.49 15.99 1.78
CA ILE A 104 4.14 15.08 0.82
C ILE A 104 3.27 14.91 -0.43
N PHE A 105 1.98 14.90 -0.29
CA PHE A 105 1.01 14.65 -1.33
C PHE A 105 0.08 15.85 -1.53
#